data_bbf0292beb0c162c7744cfbc7c1eeb9a
#
_entry.id   bbf0292beb0c162c7744cfbc7c1eeb9a
#
_cell.length_a   1.000
_cell.length_b   1.000
_cell.length_c   1.000
_cell.angle_alpha   90.00
_cell.angle_beta   90.00
_cell.angle_gamma   90.00
#
_symmetry.space_group_name_H-M   'P 1'
#
loop_
_entity.id
_entity.type
_entity.pdbx_description
1 polymer ?
#
loop_
_entity_poly.entity_id
_entity_poly.type
_entity_poly.pdbx_seq_one_letter_code
_entity_poly.pdbx_strand_id
1 'polypeptide(L)'
;MFIKLIIALVLSAATWFATGTVKYAVWVFFIAAVVAFIMEGVRIVPQQSAYVIERLGRFHGVLEPGLNLIIPFLDRLAYVHSLKEVPLDVPEQVCITRDNTQLAVDGVLYYQVTDPRLASYGSANYVTAITQLAQTTLRSEIGKMELDKSFESRDEINRQIVSVLGEAGRNWGIKVLRYEIKSITPPESILRAMQAQITAEREKRALIAKSEGQRQEQINLADGKRQAAILASEGEKQAQINSAQGEATAIRVLAEANAAGVRAVAEAISDKGGMDAANLKVAQQYVDAFGNLAKSSNTMIIPASAGDVASFIATAMSVLERTKQGQAGIRS
;
A
#
# COMPACT_ATOMS: atom_id res chain seq x y z
N MET A 1 -48.97 43.01 8.51
CA MET A 1 -50.29 43.34 7.98
C MET A 1 -50.79 44.73 8.35
N PHE A 2 -50.89 45.11 9.63
CA PHE A 2 -51.38 46.44 10.05
C PHE A 2 -50.69 47.63 9.34
N ILE A 3 -49.38 47.58 9.17
CA ILE A 3 -48.62 48.66 8.51
C ILE A 3 -49.04 48.81 7.03
N LYS A 4 -49.23 47.68 6.31
CA LYS A 4 -49.65 47.69 4.89
C LYS A 4 -51.09 48.24 4.73
N LEU A 5 -51.96 47.93 5.70
CA LEU A 5 -53.35 48.45 5.74
C LEU A 5 -53.41 49.94 6.06
N ILE A 6 -52.49 50.44 6.95
CA ILE A 6 -52.32 51.85 7.21
C ILE A 6 -51.80 52.56 5.95
N ILE A 7 -50.87 51.99 5.22
CA ILE A 7 -50.34 52.55 3.96
C ILE A 7 -51.50 52.61 2.91
N ALA A 8 -52.36 51.58 2.81
CA ALA A 8 -53.50 51.59 1.94
C ALA A 8 -54.50 52.70 2.31
N LEU A 9 -54.69 52.95 3.63
CA LEU A 9 -55.57 53.98 4.14
C LEU A 9 -54.99 55.40 3.89
N VAL A 10 -53.69 55.58 4.05
CA VAL A 10 -53.00 56.84 3.73
C VAL A 10 -53.05 57.13 2.22
N LEU A 11 -52.83 56.13 1.36
CA LEU A 11 -52.96 56.27 -0.09
C LEU A 11 -54.38 56.62 -0.49
N SER A 12 -55.41 56.03 0.10
CA SER A 12 -56.83 56.37 -0.16
C SER A 12 -57.20 57.77 0.30
N ALA A 13 -56.66 58.23 1.46
CA ALA A 13 -56.85 59.59 1.94
C ALA A 13 -56.17 60.63 1.03
N ALA A 14 -54.94 60.32 0.54
CA ALA A 14 -54.23 61.19 -0.40
C ALA A 14 -55.00 61.33 -1.75
N THR A 15 -55.58 60.23 -2.26
CA THR A 15 -56.39 60.28 -3.50
C THR A 15 -57.75 61.04 -3.30
N TRP A 16 -58.38 60.93 -2.14
CA TRP A 16 -59.54 61.72 -1.81
C TRP A 16 -59.24 63.24 -1.81
N PHE A 17 -58.13 63.62 -1.23
CA PHE A 17 -57.66 65.01 -1.18
C PHE A 17 -57.30 65.57 -2.56
N ALA A 18 -56.78 64.73 -3.46
CA ALA A 18 -56.33 65.14 -4.80
C ALA A 18 -57.46 65.20 -5.81
N THR A 19 -58.50 64.35 -5.72
CA THR A 19 -59.55 64.18 -6.72
C THR A 19 -60.91 64.73 -6.29
N GLY A 20 -61.12 65.02 -5.00
CA GLY A 20 -62.37 65.48 -4.44
C GLY A 20 -63.57 64.53 -4.52
N THR A 21 -63.35 63.28 -5.06
CA THR A 21 -64.42 62.30 -5.28
C THR A 21 -64.22 61.05 -4.43
N VAL A 22 -65.15 60.73 -3.58
CA VAL A 22 -65.13 59.57 -2.68
C VAL A 22 -65.06 58.25 -3.43
N LYS A 23 -65.63 58.17 -4.65
CA LYS A 23 -65.66 56.96 -5.45
C LYS A 23 -64.29 56.45 -5.80
N TYR A 24 -63.36 57.30 -6.22
CA TYR A 24 -61.97 56.90 -6.58
C TYR A 24 -61.19 56.53 -5.34
N ALA A 25 -61.37 57.18 -4.22
CA ALA A 25 -60.71 56.83 -2.96
C ALA A 25 -61.07 55.42 -2.48
N VAL A 26 -62.33 55.02 -2.58
CA VAL A 26 -62.79 53.66 -2.24
C VAL A 26 -62.19 52.61 -3.14
N TRP A 27 -62.16 52.88 -4.46
CA TRP A 27 -61.54 51.94 -5.39
C TRP A 27 -60.05 51.76 -5.14
N VAL A 28 -59.33 52.85 -4.88
CA VAL A 28 -57.87 52.78 -4.57
C VAL A 28 -57.63 52.05 -3.27
N PHE A 29 -58.44 52.26 -2.25
CA PHE A 29 -58.35 51.52 -0.98
C PHE A 29 -58.58 50.03 -1.21
N PHE A 30 -59.59 49.65 -1.98
CA PHE A 30 -59.93 48.27 -2.26
C PHE A 30 -58.82 47.58 -3.04
N ILE A 31 -58.30 48.22 -4.07
CA ILE A 31 -57.15 47.69 -4.86
C ILE A 31 -55.92 47.56 -3.99
N ALA A 32 -55.55 48.57 -3.18
CA ALA A 32 -54.42 48.54 -2.28
C ALA A 32 -54.58 47.45 -1.20
N ALA A 33 -55.80 47.24 -0.67
CA ALA A 33 -56.08 46.18 0.29
C ALA A 33 -55.95 44.80 -0.33
N VAL A 34 -56.43 44.61 -1.58
CA VAL A 34 -56.27 43.35 -2.32
C VAL A 34 -54.78 43.08 -2.61
N VAL A 35 -54.05 44.08 -3.04
CA VAL A 35 -52.61 43.92 -3.29
C VAL A 35 -51.87 43.60 -1.99
N ALA A 36 -52.17 44.30 -0.89
CA ALA A 36 -51.59 44.00 0.42
C ALA A 36 -51.91 42.59 0.90
N PHE A 37 -53.13 42.09 0.65
CA PHE A 37 -53.56 40.73 0.97
C PHE A 37 -52.80 39.70 0.16
N ILE A 38 -52.63 39.90 -1.15
CA ILE A 38 -51.86 39.02 -2.02
C ILE A 38 -50.39 39.01 -1.60
N MET A 39 -49.80 40.16 -1.33
CA MET A 39 -48.40 40.27 -0.87
C MET A 39 -48.17 39.61 0.49
N GLU A 40 -49.17 39.52 1.36
CA GLU A 40 -49.04 38.80 2.64
C GLU A 40 -49.15 37.29 2.44
N GLY A 41 -49.91 36.86 1.40
CA GLY A 41 -50.08 35.46 1.02
C GLY A 41 -48.90 34.86 0.31
N VAL A 42 -47.99 35.67 -0.26
CA VAL A 42 -46.80 35.17 -0.96
C VAL A 42 -45.74 34.74 0.06
N ARG A 43 -45.34 33.48 0.00
CA ARG A 43 -44.24 32.91 0.79
C ARG A 43 -43.20 32.26 -0.13
N ILE A 44 -41.94 32.65 0.06
CA ILE A 44 -40.79 32.05 -0.63
C ILE A 44 -40.19 31.03 0.32
N VAL A 45 -40.16 29.80 -0.11
CA VAL A 45 -39.54 28.69 0.64
C VAL A 45 -38.14 28.43 0.08
N PRO A 46 -37.10 28.44 0.90
CA PRO A 46 -35.75 28.15 0.47
C PRO A 46 -35.61 26.70 0.01
N GLN A 47 -34.63 26.44 -0.85
CA GLN A 47 -34.24 25.09 -1.24
C GLN A 47 -33.86 24.23 -0.02
N GLN A 48 -34.21 22.94 -0.06
CA GLN A 48 -33.98 22.00 1.03
C GLN A 48 -34.68 22.38 2.35
N SER A 49 -35.80 23.08 2.27
CA SER A 49 -36.68 23.39 3.39
C SER A 49 -38.11 23.02 3.03
N ALA A 50 -38.88 22.59 4.01
CA ALA A 50 -40.30 22.30 3.87
C ALA A 50 -41.08 23.01 4.97
N TYR A 51 -42.12 23.73 4.59
CA TYR A 51 -42.98 24.48 5.50
C TYR A 51 -44.35 23.78 5.61
N VAL A 52 -44.73 23.39 6.82
CA VAL A 52 -46.01 22.75 7.09
C VAL A 52 -47.02 23.81 7.46
N ILE A 53 -48.12 23.83 6.70
CA ILE A 53 -49.21 24.75 6.95
C ILE A 53 -50.42 24.07 7.55
N GLU A 54 -51.01 24.76 8.51
CA GLU A 54 -52.30 24.43 9.11
C GLU A 54 -53.36 25.44 8.68
N ARG A 55 -54.54 24.93 8.34
CA ARG A 55 -55.73 25.73 8.09
C ARG A 55 -56.74 25.48 9.20
N LEU A 56 -57.02 26.51 10.00
CA LEU A 56 -57.93 26.41 11.15
C LEU A 56 -57.63 25.23 12.09
N GLY A 57 -56.32 24.99 12.34
CA GLY A 57 -55.86 23.91 13.24
C GLY A 57 -55.82 22.51 12.62
N ARG A 58 -56.06 22.38 11.31
CA ARG A 58 -55.94 21.11 10.60
C ARG A 58 -54.77 21.19 9.62
N PHE A 59 -54.05 20.09 9.47
CA PHE A 59 -53.03 19.96 8.41
C PHE A 59 -53.63 20.24 7.05
N HIS A 60 -53.10 21.19 6.31
CA HIS A 60 -53.53 21.54 4.97
C HIS A 60 -52.57 21.07 3.89
N GLY A 61 -51.30 21.26 4.10
CA GLY A 61 -50.29 20.85 3.13
C GLY A 61 -48.86 21.20 3.55
N VAL A 62 -47.91 20.80 2.70
CA VAL A 62 -46.52 21.13 2.84
C VAL A 62 -46.14 22.04 1.66
N LEU A 63 -45.55 23.18 1.95
CA LEU A 63 -45.02 24.06 0.92
C LEU A 63 -43.66 23.55 0.45
N GLU A 64 -43.57 23.31 -0.84
CA GLU A 64 -42.32 22.95 -1.50
C GLU A 64 -41.43 24.18 -1.75
N PRO A 65 -40.10 23.97 -1.98
CA PRO A 65 -39.18 25.05 -2.33
C PRO A 65 -39.67 25.86 -3.54
N GLY A 66 -39.64 27.18 -3.40
CA GLY A 66 -40.10 28.10 -4.44
C GLY A 66 -41.09 29.11 -3.95
N LEU A 67 -41.86 29.69 -4.89
CA LEU A 67 -42.91 30.68 -4.61
C LEU A 67 -44.22 29.96 -4.34
N ASN A 68 -44.77 30.16 -3.15
CA ASN A 68 -46.01 29.57 -2.73
C ASN A 68 -47.01 30.67 -2.33
N LEU A 69 -48.29 30.43 -2.58
CA LEU A 69 -49.36 31.33 -2.19
C LEU A 69 -50.18 30.68 -1.06
N ILE A 70 -50.27 31.36 0.07
CA ILE A 70 -51.09 30.97 1.22
C ILE A 70 -52.20 31.99 1.44
N ILE A 71 -53.31 31.56 2.05
CA ILE A 71 -54.42 32.45 2.37
C ILE A 71 -54.17 33.08 3.73
N PRO A 72 -53.82 34.40 3.81
CA PRO A 72 -53.58 35.07 5.08
C PRO A 72 -54.83 34.91 5.99
N PHE A 73 -54.62 34.81 7.30
CA PHE A 73 -55.60 34.56 8.38
C PHE A 73 -56.15 33.12 8.49
N LEU A 74 -56.33 32.39 7.38
CA LEU A 74 -56.80 31.02 7.42
C LEU A 74 -55.63 30.03 7.57
N ASP A 75 -54.55 30.31 6.83
CA ASP A 75 -53.37 29.46 6.79
C ASP A 75 -52.30 29.96 7.76
N ARG A 76 -51.86 29.09 8.63
CA ARG A 76 -50.79 29.34 9.60
C ARG A 76 -49.61 28.46 9.28
N LEU A 77 -48.40 29.06 9.21
CA LEU A 77 -47.17 28.32 9.21
C LEU A 77 -46.96 27.69 10.60
N ALA A 78 -47.12 26.37 10.71
CA ALA A 78 -47.04 25.64 11.97
C ALA A 78 -45.59 25.16 12.25
N TYR A 79 -44.98 24.53 11.26
CA TYR A 79 -43.65 23.94 11.41
C TYR A 79 -42.75 24.25 10.21
N VAL A 80 -41.43 24.35 10.48
CA VAL A 80 -40.41 24.54 9.48
C VAL A 80 -39.37 23.41 9.68
N HIS A 81 -39.19 22.62 8.63
CA HIS A 81 -38.20 21.52 8.64
C HIS A 81 -37.13 21.76 7.60
N SER A 82 -35.88 21.48 7.99
CA SER A 82 -34.77 21.35 7.05
C SER A 82 -34.75 19.93 6.48
N LEU A 83 -34.68 19.82 5.15
CA LEU A 83 -34.57 18.55 4.45
C LEU A 83 -33.09 18.16 4.22
N LYS A 84 -32.17 18.92 4.79
CA LYS A 84 -30.74 18.62 4.74
C LYS A 84 -30.40 17.54 5.75
N GLU A 85 -29.29 16.85 5.50
CA GLU A 85 -28.66 15.97 6.48
C GLU A 85 -28.22 16.80 7.70
N VAL A 86 -28.60 16.34 8.89
CA VAL A 86 -28.27 16.99 10.16
C VAL A 86 -27.55 16.00 11.06
N PRO A 87 -26.35 16.33 11.55
CA PRO A 87 -25.71 15.56 12.60
C PRO A 87 -26.42 15.80 13.95
N LEU A 88 -26.64 14.73 14.68
CA LEU A 88 -27.21 14.75 16.01
C LEU A 88 -26.28 14.03 16.97
N ASP A 89 -25.77 14.73 17.94
CA ASP A 89 -24.90 14.17 18.97
C ASP A 89 -25.72 13.31 19.93
N VAL A 90 -25.29 12.07 20.13
CA VAL A 90 -25.90 11.13 21.07
C VAL A 90 -25.04 11.16 22.33
N PRO A 91 -25.59 11.67 23.46
CA PRO A 91 -24.83 11.84 24.68
C PRO A 91 -24.24 10.53 25.20
N GLU A 92 -23.08 10.67 25.83
CA GLU A 92 -22.38 9.57 26.49
C GLU A 92 -23.28 8.82 27.47
N GLN A 93 -23.20 7.50 27.43
CA GLN A 93 -23.91 6.63 28.37
C GLN A 93 -23.04 5.46 28.79
N VAL A 94 -23.29 5.00 30.02
CA VAL A 94 -22.65 3.79 30.55
C VAL A 94 -23.40 2.55 30.07
N CYS A 95 -22.69 1.66 29.40
CA CYS A 95 -23.15 0.35 28.96
C CYS A 95 -22.37 -0.74 29.68
N ILE A 96 -22.94 -1.92 29.83
CA ILE A 96 -22.29 -3.10 30.43
C ILE A 96 -22.18 -4.15 29.33
N THR A 97 -21.00 -4.59 29.04
CA THR A 97 -20.72 -5.66 28.07
C THR A 97 -21.10 -7.04 28.59
N ARG A 98 -21.09 -8.06 27.74
CA ARG A 98 -21.41 -9.44 28.11
C ARG A 98 -20.45 -10.02 29.15
N ASP A 99 -19.20 -9.58 29.14
CA ASP A 99 -18.16 -9.93 30.12
C ASP A 99 -18.18 -9.07 31.41
N ASN A 100 -19.31 -8.38 31.65
CA ASN A 100 -19.58 -7.56 32.83
C ASN A 100 -18.63 -6.35 32.99
N THR A 101 -18.05 -5.83 31.90
CA THR A 101 -17.23 -4.62 31.93
C THR A 101 -18.08 -3.39 31.63
N GLN A 102 -17.91 -2.33 32.41
CA GLN A 102 -18.55 -1.04 32.16
C GLN A 102 -17.80 -0.27 31.07
N LEU A 103 -18.54 0.28 30.12
CA LEU A 103 -18.03 1.15 29.05
C LEU A 103 -18.84 2.44 29.00
N ALA A 104 -18.16 3.56 28.91
CA ALA A 104 -18.77 4.83 28.53
C ALA A 104 -18.68 4.96 26.99
N VAL A 105 -19.82 5.14 26.34
CA VAL A 105 -19.91 5.18 24.88
C VAL A 105 -20.75 6.36 24.44
N ASP A 106 -20.25 7.12 23.48
CA ASP A 106 -20.95 8.20 22.80
C ASP A 106 -20.90 8.02 21.29
N GLY A 107 -21.77 8.74 20.56
CA GLY A 107 -21.84 8.61 19.11
C GLY A 107 -22.52 9.80 18.45
N VAL A 108 -22.49 9.79 17.13
CA VAL A 108 -23.15 10.79 16.28
C VAL A 108 -24.07 10.07 15.31
N LEU A 109 -25.31 10.55 15.26
CA LEU A 109 -26.34 10.09 14.35
C LEU A 109 -26.52 11.12 13.23
N TYR A 110 -26.55 10.66 12.00
CA TYR A 110 -26.87 11.49 10.84
C TYR A 110 -28.26 11.13 10.33
N TYR A 111 -29.14 12.11 10.33
CA TYR A 111 -30.52 11.92 9.87
C TYR A 111 -30.97 13.03 8.92
N GLN A 112 -32.02 12.76 8.19
CA GLN A 112 -32.65 13.67 7.25
C GLN A 112 -34.17 13.54 7.40
N VAL A 113 -34.90 14.66 7.37
CA VAL A 113 -36.35 14.66 7.31
C VAL A 113 -36.78 14.32 5.87
N THR A 114 -37.56 13.24 5.73
CA THR A 114 -38.07 12.78 4.44
C THR A 114 -39.52 13.14 4.26
N ASP A 115 -40.34 13.03 5.34
CA ASP A 115 -41.76 13.41 5.33
C ASP A 115 -42.01 14.48 6.41
N PRO A 116 -42.09 15.77 6.01
CA PRO A 116 -42.33 16.87 6.94
C PRO A 116 -43.66 16.75 7.74
N ARG A 117 -44.68 16.11 7.17
CA ARG A 117 -45.97 15.87 7.84
C ARG A 117 -45.77 14.91 9.02
N LEU A 118 -45.15 13.76 8.77
CA LEU A 118 -44.89 12.80 9.84
C LEU A 118 -43.91 13.36 10.88
N ALA A 119 -42.93 14.17 10.47
CA ALA A 119 -42.02 14.83 11.39
C ALA A 119 -42.69 15.83 12.31
N SER A 120 -43.81 16.48 11.83
CA SER A 120 -44.55 17.44 12.63
C SER A 120 -45.56 16.79 13.57
N TYR A 121 -46.21 15.71 13.14
CA TYR A 121 -47.39 15.15 13.84
C TYR A 121 -47.17 13.69 14.30
N GLY A 122 -46.15 12.99 13.84
CA GLY A 122 -45.85 11.59 14.22
C GLY A 122 -45.27 11.45 15.60
N SER A 123 -44.58 12.48 16.11
CA SER A 123 -43.99 12.50 17.45
C SER A 123 -44.04 13.92 18.00
N ALA A 124 -44.12 14.05 19.33
CA ALA A 124 -44.01 15.37 19.98
C ALA A 124 -42.63 16.00 19.76
N ASN A 125 -41.58 15.20 19.77
CA ASN A 125 -40.21 15.61 19.46
C ASN A 125 -39.44 14.40 18.93
N TYR A 126 -39.37 14.28 17.62
CA TYR A 126 -38.67 13.16 16.98
C TYR A 126 -37.16 13.18 17.25
N VAL A 127 -36.56 14.36 17.49
CA VAL A 127 -35.12 14.47 17.83
C VAL A 127 -34.84 13.80 19.16
N THR A 128 -35.64 14.11 20.20
CA THR A 128 -35.49 13.47 21.52
C THR A 128 -35.80 11.98 21.44
N ALA A 129 -36.84 11.60 20.70
CA ALA A 129 -37.27 10.22 20.56
C ALA A 129 -36.17 9.37 19.90
N ILE A 130 -35.55 9.87 18.80
CA ILE A 130 -34.48 9.13 18.11
C ILE A 130 -33.20 9.06 18.92
N THR A 131 -32.87 10.13 19.68
CA THR A 131 -31.71 10.13 20.58
C THR A 131 -31.86 9.07 21.66
N GLN A 132 -33.02 9.00 22.33
CA GLN A 132 -33.29 7.99 23.36
C GLN A 132 -33.30 6.58 22.80
N LEU A 133 -33.87 6.39 21.62
CA LEU A 133 -33.85 5.09 20.94
C LEU A 133 -32.43 4.69 20.56
N ALA A 134 -31.61 5.62 20.07
CA ALA A 134 -30.20 5.38 19.76
C ALA A 134 -29.42 4.94 21.00
N GLN A 135 -29.62 5.63 22.14
CA GLN A 135 -28.98 5.28 23.39
C GLN A 135 -29.38 3.88 23.89
N THR A 136 -30.68 3.55 23.85
CA THR A 136 -31.17 2.23 24.31
C THR A 136 -30.75 1.11 23.39
N THR A 137 -30.72 1.34 22.07
CA THR A 137 -30.25 0.36 21.09
C THR A 137 -28.74 0.14 21.25
N LEU A 138 -27.96 1.21 21.36
CA LEU A 138 -26.51 1.14 21.60
C LEU A 138 -26.19 0.32 22.84
N ARG A 139 -26.91 0.58 23.96
CA ARG A 139 -26.77 -0.19 25.21
C ARG A 139 -27.08 -1.67 25.01
N SER A 140 -28.11 -1.99 24.24
CA SER A 140 -28.51 -3.36 23.94
C SER A 140 -27.46 -4.07 23.08
N GLU A 141 -26.93 -3.41 22.06
CA GLU A 141 -25.95 -4.02 21.16
C GLU A 141 -24.61 -4.25 21.87
N ILE A 142 -24.11 -3.29 22.64
CA ILE A 142 -22.90 -3.46 23.46
C ILE A 142 -23.07 -4.56 24.49
N GLY A 143 -24.26 -4.67 25.11
CA GLY A 143 -24.54 -5.73 26.08
C GLY A 143 -24.51 -7.16 25.52
N LYS A 144 -24.59 -7.33 24.22
CA LYS A 144 -24.48 -8.63 23.53
C LYS A 144 -23.02 -9.02 23.23
N MET A 145 -22.10 -8.08 23.27
CA MET A 145 -20.70 -8.25 22.85
C MET A 145 -19.74 -8.27 24.04
N GLU A 146 -18.61 -8.93 23.86
CA GLU A 146 -17.48 -8.84 24.76
C GLU A 146 -16.71 -7.54 24.54
N LEU A 147 -15.93 -7.12 25.53
CA LEU A 147 -15.15 -5.89 25.50
C LEU A 147 -14.29 -5.77 24.22
N ASP A 148 -13.46 -6.77 23.95
CA ASP A 148 -12.55 -6.76 22.81
C ASP A 148 -13.30 -6.65 21.48
N LYS A 149 -14.42 -7.39 21.34
CA LYS A 149 -15.27 -7.32 20.15
C LYS A 149 -15.95 -5.97 19.96
N SER A 150 -16.27 -5.27 21.05
CA SER A 150 -16.87 -3.94 20.99
C SER A 150 -15.94 -2.90 20.34
N PHE A 151 -14.61 -3.08 20.47
CA PHE A 151 -13.62 -2.24 19.80
C PHE A 151 -13.39 -2.63 18.34
N GLU A 152 -13.42 -3.93 18.03
CA GLU A 152 -13.14 -4.44 16.68
C GLU A 152 -14.35 -4.33 15.75
N SER A 153 -15.57 -4.55 16.27
CA SER A 153 -16.79 -4.69 15.47
C SER A 153 -17.66 -3.44 15.47
N ARG A 154 -17.06 -2.24 15.50
CA ARG A 154 -17.79 -0.95 15.48
C ARG A 154 -18.73 -0.83 14.28
N ASP A 155 -18.31 -1.28 13.12
CA ASP A 155 -19.11 -1.23 11.89
C ASP A 155 -20.37 -2.10 11.97
N GLU A 156 -20.31 -3.22 12.69
CA GLU A 156 -21.48 -4.07 12.92
C GLU A 156 -22.47 -3.40 13.86
N ILE A 157 -21.99 -2.81 14.95
CA ILE A 157 -22.81 -2.04 15.90
C ILE A 157 -23.49 -0.88 15.18
N ASN A 158 -22.74 -0.11 14.39
CA ASN A 158 -23.23 1.01 13.61
C ASN A 158 -24.36 0.59 12.65
N ARG A 159 -24.17 -0.51 11.90
CA ARG A 159 -25.19 -1.05 10.99
C ARG A 159 -26.45 -1.51 11.71
N GLN A 160 -26.30 -2.19 12.84
CA GLN A 160 -27.44 -2.68 13.60
C GLN A 160 -28.26 -1.54 14.19
N ILE A 161 -27.59 -0.50 14.71
CA ILE A 161 -28.25 0.71 15.21
C ILE A 161 -29.00 1.39 14.07
N VAL A 162 -28.39 1.59 12.92
CA VAL A 162 -29.05 2.21 11.75
C VAL A 162 -30.26 1.40 11.31
N SER A 163 -30.22 0.08 11.36
CA SER A 163 -31.34 -0.79 11.01
C SER A 163 -32.55 -0.55 11.95
N VAL A 164 -32.31 -0.60 13.24
CA VAL A 164 -33.36 -0.42 14.26
C VAL A 164 -33.91 0.99 14.24
N LEU A 165 -33.04 2.00 14.17
CA LEU A 165 -33.44 3.40 14.10
C LEU A 165 -34.17 3.72 12.79
N GLY A 166 -33.79 3.06 11.69
CA GLY A 166 -34.44 3.22 10.39
C GLY A 166 -35.89 2.75 10.38
N GLU A 167 -36.23 1.69 11.10
CA GLU A 167 -37.62 1.24 11.24
C GLU A 167 -38.47 2.25 12.03
N ALA A 168 -38.00 2.68 13.18
CA ALA A 168 -38.69 3.65 14.01
C ALA A 168 -38.79 5.02 13.30
N GLY A 169 -37.74 5.44 12.64
CA GLY A 169 -37.64 6.72 11.93
C GLY A 169 -38.67 6.87 10.83
N ARG A 170 -39.09 5.79 10.16
CA ARG A 170 -40.14 5.84 9.14
C ARG A 170 -41.45 6.35 9.70
N ASN A 171 -41.79 5.96 10.94
CA ASN A 171 -43.05 6.41 11.59
C ASN A 171 -42.98 7.89 11.96
N TRP A 172 -41.82 8.46 12.11
CA TRP A 172 -41.57 9.86 12.43
C TRP A 172 -41.18 10.71 11.20
N GLY A 173 -41.26 10.15 10.01
CA GLY A 173 -40.94 10.87 8.77
C GLY A 173 -39.45 11.24 8.61
N ILE A 174 -38.57 10.55 9.31
CA ILE A 174 -37.14 10.78 9.25
C ILE A 174 -36.44 9.53 8.72
N LYS A 175 -35.37 9.75 7.98
CA LYS A 175 -34.46 8.71 7.49
C LYS A 175 -33.14 8.82 8.22
N VAL A 176 -32.74 7.76 8.90
CA VAL A 176 -31.40 7.62 9.45
C VAL A 176 -30.48 7.19 8.32
N LEU A 177 -29.43 7.95 8.12
CA LEU A 177 -28.43 7.71 7.06
C LEU A 177 -27.28 6.86 7.58
N ARG A 178 -26.73 7.24 8.73
CA ARG A 178 -25.63 6.53 9.38
C ARG A 178 -25.58 6.85 10.87
N TYR A 179 -24.95 5.98 11.58
CA TYR A 179 -24.58 6.15 12.99
C TYR A 179 -23.09 5.85 13.12
N GLU A 180 -22.36 6.68 13.86
CA GLU A 180 -20.94 6.52 14.09
C GLU A 180 -20.65 6.59 15.59
N ILE A 181 -19.99 5.56 16.11
CA ILE A 181 -19.47 5.59 17.47
C ILE A 181 -18.29 6.57 17.51
N LYS A 182 -18.38 7.58 18.36
CA LYS A 182 -17.37 8.61 18.52
C LYS A 182 -16.25 8.14 19.44
N SER A 183 -16.59 7.65 20.64
CA SER A 183 -15.62 7.05 21.54
C SER A 183 -16.21 5.86 22.31
N ILE A 184 -15.31 4.94 22.71
CA ILE A 184 -15.60 3.85 23.64
C ILE A 184 -14.52 3.95 24.71
N THR A 185 -14.91 4.31 25.93
CA THR A 185 -13.99 4.55 27.04
C THR A 185 -14.24 3.54 28.15
N PRO A 186 -13.36 2.57 28.34
CA PRO A 186 -13.40 1.67 29.48
C PRO A 186 -12.91 2.37 30.76
N PRO A 187 -13.21 1.85 31.96
CA PRO A 187 -12.61 2.33 33.20
C PRO A 187 -11.09 2.27 33.17
N GLU A 188 -10.44 3.18 33.87
CA GLU A 188 -8.99 3.32 33.84
C GLU A 188 -8.23 2.06 34.26
N SER A 189 -8.79 1.29 35.20
CA SER A 189 -8.23 0.01 35.64
C SER A 189 -8.17 -1.02 34.49
N ILE A 190 -9.23 -1.10 33.71
CA ILE A 190 -9.32 -2.00 32.55
C ILE A 190 -8.39 -1.51 31.44
N LEU A 191 -8.37 -0.21 31.19
CA LEU A 191 -7.47 0.39 30.19
C LEU A 191 -5.99 0.05 30.47
N ARG A 192 -5.57 0.16 31.72
CA ARG A 192 -4.19 -0.21 32.13
C ARG A 192 -3.92 -1.70 31.94
N ALA A 193 -4.87 -2.57 32.30
CA ALA A 193 -4.73 -4.00 32.11
C ALA A 193 -4.63 -4.38 30.61
N MET A 194 -5.47 -3.81 29.77
CA MET A 194 -5.43 -4.01 28.31
C MET A 194 -4.10 -3.51 27.70
N GLN A 195 -3.62 -2.34 28.14
CA GLN A 195 -2.33 -1.82 27.66
C GLN A 195 -1.17 -2.75 28.03
N ALA A 196 -1.16 -3.29 29.27
CA ALA A 196 -0.16 -4.25 29.71
C ALA A 196 -0.23 -5.54 28.90
N GLN A 197 -1.44 -6.06 28.66
CA GLN A 197 -1.66 -7.26 27.85
C GLN A 197 -1.20 -7.06 26.40
N ILE A 198 -1.59 -5.95 25.76
CA ILE A 198 -1.18 -5.62 24.37
C ILE A 198 0.34 -5.49 24.28
N THR A 199 0.97 -4.84 25.28
CA THR A 199 2.43 -4.69 25.32
C THR A 199 3.12 -6.05 25.40
N ALA A 200 2.69 -6.90 26.32
CA ALA A 200 3.24 -8.25 26.50
C ALA A 200 3.04 -9.12 25.24
N GLU A 201 1.88 -9.03 24.60
CA GLU A 201 1.63 -9.75 23.34
C GLU A 201 2.49 -9.24 22.18
N ARG A 202 2.67 -7.92 22.06
CA ARG A 202 3.57 -7.32 21.06
C ARG A 202 5.03 -7.72 21.29
N GLU A 203 5.49 -7.71 22.54
CA GLU A 203 6.84 -8.17 22.90
C GLU A 203 7.04 -9.65 22.57
N LYS A 204 6.06 -10.50 22.91
CA LYS A 204 6.09 -11.92 22.53
C LYS A 204 6.16 -12.11 21.02
N ARG A 205 5.30 -11.43 20.25
CA ARG A 205 5.32 -11.49 18.77
C ARG A 205 6.65 -10.97 18.19
N ALA A 206 7.19 -9.89 18.75
CA ALA A 206 8.49 -9.35 18.33
C ALA A 206 9.63 -10.33 18.60
N LEU A 207 9.62 -11.01 19.77
CA LEU A 207 10.61 -12.03 20.12
C LEU A 207 10.53 -13.24 19.19
N ILE A 208 9.33 -13.73 18.89
CA ILE A 208 9.11 -14.83 17.94
C ILE A 208 9.62 -14.43 16.55
N ALA A 209 9.20 -13.28 16.02
CA ALA A 209 9.64 -12.80 14.71
C ALA A 209 11.16 -12.61 14.63
N LYS A 210 11.80 -12.11 15.69
CA LYS A 210 13.25 -11.99 15.79
C LYS A 210 13.93 -13.35 15.76
N SER A 211 13.42 -14.32 16.51
CA SER A 211 13.97 -15.68 16.55
C SER A 211 13.82 -16.42 15.23
N GLU A 212 12.67 -16.26 14.58
CA GLU A 212 12.44 -16.80 13.24
C GLU A 212 13.35 -16.15 12.20
N GLY A 213 13.51 -14.83 12.25
CA GLY A 213 14.46 -14.10 11.40
C GLY A 213 15.88 -14.58 11.56
N GLN A 214 16.35 -14.77 12.80
CA GLN A 214 17.69 -15.31 13.09
C GLN A 214 17.85 -16.74 12.58
N ARG A 215 16.85 -17.59 12.77
CA ARG A 215 16.86 -18.95 12.23
C ARG A 215 16.93 -18.93 10.70
N GLN A 216 16.13 -18.11 10.05
CA GLN A 216 16.13 -18.00 8.59
C GLN A 216 17.45 -17.45 8.06
N GLU A 217 18.05 -16.48 8.76
CA GLU A 217 19.38 -15.97 8.44
C GLU A 217 20.44 -17.10 8.48
N GLN A 218 20.45 -17.94 9.54
CA GLN A 218 21.38 -19.06 9.66
C GLN A 218 21.18 -20.09 8.53
N ILE A 219 19.93 -20.39 8.17
CA ILE A 219 19.62 -21.29 7.06
C ILE A 219 20.14 -20.69 5.74
N ASN A 220 19.84 -19.44 5.47
CA ASN A 220 20.26 -18.77 4.23
C ASN A 220 21.79 -18.67 4.13
N LEU A 221 22.48 -18.39 5.25
CA LEU A 221 23.96 -18.39 5.29
C LEU A 221 24.55 -19.78 5.05
N ALA A 222 23.94 -20.82 5.64
CA ALA A 222 24.41 -22.20 5.43
C ALA A 222 24.16 -22.66 3.99
N ASP A 223 23.02 -22.38 3.42
CA ASP A 223 22.69 -22.67 2.02
C ASP A 223 23.60 -21.89 1.05
N GLY A 224 23.82 -20.60 1.33
CA GLY A 224 24.74 -19.78 0.55
C GLY A 224 26.18 -20.33 0.57
N LYS A 225 26.70 -20.75 1.74
CA LYS A 225 27.99 -21.38 1.86
C LYS A 225 28.07 -22.72 1.11
N ARG A 226 27.02 -23.55 1.22
CA ARG A 226 26.93 -24.80 0.50
C ARG A 226 26.95 -24.59 -1.02
N GLN A 227 26.15 -23.66 -1.51
CA GLN A 227 26.06 -23.34 -2.93
C GLN A 227 27.41 -22.77 -3.46
N ALA A 228 28.02 -21.88 -2.70
CA ALA A 228 29.35 -21.35 -3.04
C ALA A 228 30.40 -22.45 -3.13
N ALA A 229 30.44 -23.41 -2.20
CA ALA A 229 31.36 -24.55 -2.23
C ALA A 229 31.12 -25.48 -3.43
N ILE A 230 29.87 -25.74 -3.78
CA ILE A 230 29.50 -26.53 -4.97
C ILE A 230 30.03 -25.83 -6.24
N LEU A 231 29.67 -24.54 -6.41
CA LEU A 231 30.11 -23.75 -7.57
C LEU A 231 31.59 -23.62 -7.70
N ALA A 232 32.32 -23.45 -6.57
CA ALA A 232 33.78 -23.42 -6.56
C ALA A 232 34.35 -24.76 -7.02
N SER A 233 33.84 -25.88 -6.51
CA SER A 233 34.30 -27.21 -6.90
C SER A 233 33.99 -27.54 -8.38
N GLU A 234 32.81 -27.15 -8.87
CA GLU A 234 32.48 -27.30 -10.30
C GLU A 234 33.36 -26.42 -11.18
N GLY A 235 33.65 -25.18 -10.75
CA GLY A 235 34.56 -24.28 -11.46
C GLY A 235 36.00 -24.84 -11.53
N GLU A 236 36.52 -25.40 -10.43
CA GLU A 236 37.82 -26.01 -10.38
C GLU A 236 37.91 -27.27 -11.28
N LYS A 237 36.89 -28.14 -11.20
CA LYS A 237 36.76 -29.28 -12.11
C LYS A 237 36.77 -28.83 -13.58
N GLN A 238 35.99 -27.83 -13.92
CA GLN A 238 35.91 -27.35 -15.31
C GLN A 238 37.24 -26.71 -15.75
N ALA A 239 37.92 -25.98 -14.85
CA ALA A 239 39.21 -25.41 -15.15
C ALA A 239 40.27 -26.51 -15.42
N GLN A 240 40.27 -27.60 -14.64
CA GLN A 240 41.16 -28.76 -14.85
C GLN A 240 40.85 -29.45 -16.18
N ILE A 241 39.59 -29.67 -16.52
CA ILE A 241 39.17 -30.26 -17.80
C ILE A 241 39.63 -29.39 -18.96
N ASN A 242 39.40 -28.09 -18.88
CA ASN A 242 39.76 -27.14 -19.94
C ASN A 242 41.28 -27.06 -20.12
N SER A 243 42.06 -27.10 -19.03
CA SER A 243 43.53 -27.15 -19.06
C SER A 243 44.03 -28.43 -19.73
N ALA A 244 43.51 -29.59 -19.29
CA ALA A 244 43.89 -30.87 -19.87
C ALA A 244 43.54 -30.99 -21.37
N GLN A 245 42.36 -30.48 -21.75
CA GLN A 245 41.95 -30.41 -23.17
C GLN A 245 42.83 -29.46 -23.98
N GLY A 246 43.18 -28.30 -23.38
CA GLY A 246 44.12 -27.35 -23.98
C GLY A 246 45.49 -27.96 -24.25
N GLU A 247 46.07 -28.66 -23.24
CA GLU A 247 47.32 -29.36 -23.37
C GLU A 247 47.29 -30.49 -24.42
N ALA A 248 46.22 -31.31 -24.39
CA ALA A 248 46.04 -32.36 -25.37
C ALA A 248 45.92 -31.82 -26.82
N THR A 249 45.20 -30.72 -27.01
CA THR A 249 45.09 -30.07 -28.32
C THR A 249 46.42 -29.42 -28.74
N ALA A 250 47.13 -28.80 -27.83
CA ALA A 250 48.47 -28.23 -28.10
C ALA A 250 49.46 -29.32 -28.54
N ILE A 251 49.52 -30.47 -27.82
CA ILE A 251 50.37 -31.59 -28.16
C ILE A 251 49.98 -32.15 -29.53
N ARG A 252 48.69 -32.29 -29.82
CA ARG A 252 48.25 -32.78 -31.12
C ARG A 252 48.63 -31.85 -32.26
N VAL A 253 48.39 -30.54 -32.11
CA VAL A 253 48.76 -29.53 -33.12
C VAL A 253 50.29 -29.50 -33.35
N LEU A 254 51.08 -29.59 -32.27
CA LEU A 254 52.54 -29.69 -32.39
C LEU A 254 52.98 -30.98 -33.09
N ALA A 255 52.37 -32.10 -32.78
CA ALA A 255 52.68 -33.39 -33.43
C ALA A 255 52.30 -33.34 -34.94
N GLU A 256 51.15 -32.81 -35.28
CA GLU A 256 50.71 -32.62 -36.68
C GLU A 256 51.67 -31.65 -37.43
N ALA A 257 52.03 -30.54 -36.80
CA ALA A 257 52.98 -29.58 -37.39
C ALA A 257 54.35 -30.20 -37.59
N ASN A 258 54.85 -30.94 -36.60
CA ASN A 258 56.16 -31.66 -36.72
C ASN A 258 56.05 -32.74 -37.83
N ALA A 259 54.96 -33.51 -37.88
CA ALA A 259 54.80 -34.51 -38.94
C ALA A 259 54.71 -33.90 -40.34
N ALA A 260 54.04 -32.74 -40.46
CA ALA A 260 54.00 -31.96 -41.72
C ALA A 260 55.42 -31.44 -42.07
N GLY A 261 56.10 -30.92 -41.10
CA GLY A 261 57.51 -30.46 -41.27
C GLY A 261 58.47 -31.56 -41.74
N VAL A 262 58.42 -32.77 -41.10
CA VAL A 262 59.18 -33.93 -41.47
C VAL A 262 58.83 -34.42 -42.91
N ARG A 263 57.55 -34.41 -43.26
CA ARG A 263 57.09 -34.78 -44.65
C ARG A 263 57.69 -33.78 -45.68
N ALA A 264 57.54 -32.49 -45.41
CA ALA A 264 58.07 -31.45 -46.26
C ALA A 264 59.60 -31.55 -46.46
N VAL A 265 60.34 -31.85 -45.40
CA VAL A 265 61.76 -32.09 -45.46
C VAL A 265 62.10 -33.40 -46.23
N ALA A 266 61.37 -34.48 -46.04
CA ALA A 266 61.54 -35.73 -46.77
C ALA A 266 61.23 -35.56 -48.28
N GLU A 267 60.20 -34.77 -48.61
CA GLU A 267 59.86 -34.43 -50.01
C GLU A 267 60.92 -33.58 -50.64
N ALA A 268 61.47 -32.58 -49.96
CA ALA A 268 62.59 -31.72 -50.38
C ALA A 268 63.89 -32.47 -50.58
N ILE A 269 64.19 -33.54 -49.77
CA ILE A 269 65.34 -34.39 -49.92
C ILE A 269 65.25 -35.36 -51.11
N SER A 270 64.07 -35.75 -51.49
CA SER A 270 63.82 -36.64 -52.64
C SER A 270 63.94 -35.93 -53.99
N ASP A 271 64.01 -34.61 -54.06
CA ASP A 271 64.23 -33.82 -55.27
C ASP A 271 65.72 -33.82 -55.66
N LYS A 272 65.99 -33.61 -57.02
CA LYS A 272 67.36 -33.58 -57.55
C LYS A 272 68.20 -32.44 -56.85
N GLY A 273 69.25 -32.87 -56.08
CA GLY A 273 70.09 -31.95 -55.30
C GLY A 273 69.61 -31.69 -53.87
N GLY A 274 68.50 -32.30 -53.42
CA GLY A 274 67.92 -32.15 -52.09
C GLY A 274 68.87 -32.68 -50.96
N MET A 275 69.57 -33.76 -51.21
CA MET A 275 70.51 -34.33 -50.24
C MET A 275 71.69 -33.40 -49.96
N ASP A 276 72.20 -32.70 -50.97
CA ASP A 276 73.34 -31.74 -50.78
C ASP A 276 72.85 -30.50 -50.03
N ALA A 277 71.63 -30.03 -50.25
CA ALA A 277 71.03 -28.94 -49.51
C ALA A 277 70.73 -29.31 -48.07
N ALA A 278 70.29 -30.54 -47.80
CA ALA A 278 70.08 -31.06 -46.44
C ALA A 278 71.38 -31.16 -45.67
N ASN A 279 72.50 -31.66 -46.30
CA ASN A 279 73.83 -31.70 -45.66
C ASN A 279 74.36 -30.30 -45.36
N LEU A 280 74.10 -29.33 -46.25
CA LEU A 280 74.49 -27.94 -46.00
C LEU A 280 73.72 -27.34 -44.82
N LYS A 281 72.42 -27.66 -44.70
CA LYS A 281 71.54 -27.19 -43.61
C LYS A 281 71.97 -27.75 -42.26
N VAL A 282 72.28 -29.06 -42.21
CA VAL A 282 72.81 -29.71 -41.02
C VAL A 282 74.17 -29.13 -40.63
N ALA A 283 75.02 -28.86 -41.60
CA ALA A 283 76.33 -28.21 -41.36
C ALA A 283 76.15 -26.79 -40.80
N GLN A 284 75.20 -25.99 -41.33
CA GLN A 284 74.87 -24.67 -40.77
C GLN A 284 74.37 -24.76 -39.35
N GLN A 285 73.44 -25.68 -39.08
CA GLN A 285 72.91 -25.87 -37.72
C GLN A 285 74.00 -26.33 -36.72
N TYR A 286 74.91 -27.14 -37.17
CA TYR A 286 76.08 -27.55 -36.38
C TYR A 286 76.94 -26.37 -36.03
N VAL A 287 77.23 -25.50 -36.99
CA VAL A 287 78.04 -24.28 -36.80
C VAL A 287 77.29 -23.31 -35.85
N ASP A 288 75.99 -23.13 -36.04
CA ASP A 288 75.16 -22.26 -35.18
C ASP A 288 75.07 -22.79 -33.71
N ALA A 289 74.92 -24.14 -33.56
CA ALA A 289 74.93 -24.78 -32.26
C ALA A 289 76.31 -24.61 -31.57
N PHE A 290 77.38 -24.76 -32.32
CA PHE A 290 78.79 -24.53 -31.83
C PHE A 290 79.01 -23.06 -31.47
N GLY A 291 78.48 -22.13 -32.29
CA GLY A 291 78.50 -20.69 -32.03
C GLY A 291 77.74 -20.30 -30.75
N ASN A 292 76.60 -20.97 -30.46
CA ASN A 292 75.85 -20.77 -29.23
C ASN A 292 76.58 -21.39 -27.99
N LEU A 293 77.21 -22.52 -28.15
CA LEU A 293 78.08 -23.07 -27.09
C LEU A 293 79.27 -22.16 -26.77
N ALA A 294 79.83 -21.51 -27.77
CA ALA A 294 80.96 -20.58 -27.58
C ALA A 294 80.49 -19.26 -26.88
N LYS A 295 79.22 -18.91 -26.96
CA LYS A 295 78.66 -17.76 -26.25
C LYS A 295 78.24 -18.04 -24.80
N SER A 296 77.99 -19.29 -24.43
CA SER A 296 77.74 -19.67 -23.05
C SER A 296 79.06 -19.99 -22.37
N SER A 297 79.50 -19.16 -21.44
CA SER A 297 80.75 -19.26 -20.67
C SER A 297 80.76 -20.45 -19.68
N ASN A 298 80.48 -21.64 -20.16
CA ASN A 298 80.75 -22.89 -19.44
C ASN A 298 81.87 -23.63 -20.14
N THR A 299 83.09 -23.55 -19.56
CA THR A 299 84.22 -24.27 -20.01
C THR A 299 84.03 -25.77 -19.76
N MET A 300 83.50 -26.46 -20.74
CA MET A 300 83.47 -27.90 -20.75
C MET A 300 84.66 -28.37 -21.58
N ILE A 301 85.69 -28.84 -20.92
CA ILE A 301 86.91 -29.44 -21.57
C ILE A 301 86.46 -30.80 -22.13
N ILE A 302 86.28 -30.88 -23.47
CA ILE A 302 86.05 -32.13 -24.17
C ILE A 302 87.39 -32.74 -24.53
N PRO A 303 87.80 -33.89 -24.01
CA PRO A 303 89.06 -34.57 -24.39
C PRO A 303 88.99 -34.97 -25.87
N ALA A 304 90.04 -34.70 -26.63
CA ALA A 304 90.15 -34.87 -28.07
C ALA A 304 90.20 -36.31 -28.59
N SER A 305 89.81 -37.28 -27.79
CA SER A 305 89.79 -38.71 -28.18
C SER A 305 88.32 -39.20 -28.17
N ALA A 306 87.67 -39.05 -29.28
CA ALA A 306 86.27 -39.51 -29.50
C ALA A 306 86.16 -41.04 -29.76
N GLY A 307 86.79 -41.85 -28.93
CA GLY A 307 86.82 -43.32 -29.11
C GLY A 307 86.02 -44.11 -28.00
N ASP A 308 85.65 -43.47 -26.91
CA ASP A 308 85.11 -44.25 -25.79
C ASP A 308 83.76 -43.66 -25.26
N VAL A 309 82.68 -43.95 -25.98
CA VAL A 309 81.29 -43.52 -25.59
C VAL A 309 80.92 -44.13 -24.23
N ALA A 310 81.56 -45.20 -23.83
CA ALA A 310 81.30 -45.88 -22.56
C ALA A 310 81.81 -45.04 -21.37
N SER A 311 82.95 -44.32 -21.51
CA SER A 311 83.52 -43.47 -20.45
C SER A 311 82.66 -42.20 -20.25
N PHE A 312 81.98 -41.69 -21.32
CA PHE A 312 81.10 -40.55 -21.25
C PHE A 312 79.78 -40.86 -20.52
N ILE A 313 79.24 -42.06 -20.78
CA ILE A 313 78.01 -42.55 -20.10
C ILE A 313 78.31 -42.78 -18.60
N ALA A 314 79.46 -43.33 -18.27
CA ALA A 314 79.89 -43.57 -16.88
C ALA A 314 80.07 -42.23 -16.11
N THR A 315 80.60 -41.20 -16.76
CA THR A 315 80.77 -39.88 -16.13
C THR A 315 79.41 -39.13 -15.98
N ALA A 316 78.50 -39.25 -16.93
CA ALA A 316 77.15 -38.69 -16.85
C ALA A 316 76.32 -39.38 -15.74
N MET A 317 76.44 -40.71 -15.59
CA MET A 317 75.79 -41.46 -14.52
C MET A 317 76.30 -41.08 -13.13
N SER A 318 77.58 -40.84 -12.98
CA SER A 318 78.17 -40.45 -11.69
C SER A 318 77.80 -39.02 -11.26
N VAL A 319 77.52 -38.12 -12.20
CA VAL A 319 77.01 -36.78 -11.93
C VAL A 319 75.50 -36.84 -11.54
N LEU A 320 74.73 -37.71 -12.19
CA LEU A 320 73.32 -37.92 -11.85
C LEU A 320 73.13 -38.58 -10.47
N GLU A 321 74.00 -39.47 -10.07
CA GLU A 321 74.02 -40.07 -8.72
C GLU A 321 74.38 -39.04 -7.62
N ARG A 322 75.31 -38.16 -7.88
CA ARG A 322 75.68 -37.09 -6.93
C ARG A 322 74.58 -36.02 -6.78
N THR A 323 73.85 -35.70 -7.84
CA THR A 323 72.66 -34.78 -7.75
C THR A 323 71.52 -35.42 -7.02
N LYS A 324 71.26 -36.75 -7.09
CA LYS A 324 70.24 -37.45 -6.29
C LYS A 324 70.58 -37.51 -4.79
N GLN A 325 71.90 -37.63 -4.45
CA GLN A 325 72.32 -37.61 -3.04
C GLN A 325 72.27 -36.21 -2.41
N GLY A 326 72.41 -35.14 -3.20
CA GLY A 326 72.29 -33.77 -2.72
C GLY A 326 70.85 -33.35 -2.41
N GLN A 327 69.80 -33.98 -3.01
CA GLN A 327 68.38 -33.70 -2.72
C GLN A 327 67.84 -34.51 -1.55
N ALA A 328 68.47 -35.57 -1.09
CA ALA A 328 68.07 -36.34 0.09
C ALA A 328 68.45 -35.73 1.43
N GLY A 329 69.34 -34.70 1.43
CA GLY A 329 69.80 -34.04 2.67
C GLY A 329 69.07 -32.77 3.08
N ILE A 330 67.96 -32.37 2.40
CA ILE A 330 67.16 -31.15 2.70
C ILE A 330 65.77 -31.51 3.16
N ARG A 331 65.46 -32.76 3.52
CA ARG A 331 64.25 -33.17 4.19
C ARG A 331 64.55 -33.96 5.44
N SER A 332 65.03 -33.28 6.46
CA SER A 332 64.91 -33.66 7.86
C SER A 332 64.54 -32.42 8.67
#